data_8e5a4eca38941a589739fdc18ed8edf5
#
_entry.id   8e5a4eca38941a589739fdc18ed8edf5
#
_cell.length_a   1.000
_cell.length_b   1.000
_cell.length_c   1.000
_cell.angle_alpha   90.00
_cell.angle_beta   90.00
_cell.angle_gamma   90.00
#
_symmetry.space_group_name_H-M   'P 1'
#
loop_
_entity.id
_entity.type
_entity.pdbx_description
1 polymer ?
#
loop_
_entity_poly.entity_id
_entity_poly.type
_entity_poly.pdbx_seq_one_letter_code
_entity_poly.pdbx_strand_id
1 'polypeptide(L)'
;MKSLHLTDVREFPFVQAPLQRAITDGYDLLIELNAVKERGGELTPVGKELARLPLDARLARMLQAAAENQALAEVLIIASAISIQDPRERPLDAQDKAAAAHKKFADEKSDFLSLIKLWNWTQDAIANKESNRLLEQKFRQNYLSVKRLREWRDVYRQLKELTQEMGWRLNTAPATYEQLHKALLSGLLGNIGMKDVQADY
;
A
#
# COMPACT_ATOMS: atom_id res chain seq x y z
N MET A 1 -19.04 7.82 5.35
CA MET A 1 -20.45 8.01 5.77
C MET A 1 -20.59 8.10 7.28
N LYS A 2 -20.23 7.10 8.09
CA LYS A 2 -20.32 7.15 9.57
C LYS A 2 -19.56 8.33 10.19
N SER A 3 -18.34 8.62 9.73
CA SER A 3 -17.54 9.77 10.20
C SER A 3 -18.15 11.15 9.88
N LEU A 4 -19.06 11.20 8.93
CA LEU A 4 -19.77 12.42 8.50
C LEU A 4 -21.20 12.48 9.02
N HIS A 5 -21.59 11.57 9.91
CA HIS A 5 -22.95 11.44 10.45
C HIS A 5 -24.04 11.36 9.38
N LEU A 6 -23.72 10.77 8.23
CA LEU A 6 -24.67 10.50 7.17
C LEU A 6 -25.56 9.29 7.54
N THR A 7 -26.71 9.20 6.90
CA THR A 7 -27.66 8.08 7.04
C THR A 7 -26.99 6.73 6.78
N ASP A 8 -27.68 5.65 7.12
CA ASP A 8 -27.20 4.28 6.81
C ASP A 8 -26.91 4.15 5.31
N VAL A 9 -25.91 3.34 4.96
CA VAL A 9 -25.51 3.10 3.59
C VAL A 9 -26.67 2.56 2.73
N ARG A 10 -27.64 1.87 3.34
CA ARG A 10 -28.83 1.32 2.66
C ARG A 10 -29.85 2.38 2.29
N GLU A 11 -29.89 3.48 3.03
CA GLU A 11 -30.84 4.58 2.86
C GLU A 11 -30.24 5.77 2.08
N PHE A 12 -28.93 5.72 1.84
CA PHE A 12 -28.26 6.80 1.12
C PHE A 12 -28.66 6.78 -0.37
N PRO A 13 -29.03 7.94 -0.96
CA PRO A 13 -29.49 8.03 -2.35
C PRO A 13 -28.34 7.91 -3.34
N PHE A 14 -27.80 6.72 -3.51
CA PHE A 14 -26.80 6.46 -4.55
C PHE A 14 -27.42 6.52 -5.94
N VAL A 15 -26.67 6.99 -6.94
CA VAL A 15 -27.06 6.91 -8.35
C VAL A 15 -27.26 5.45 -8.77
N GLN A 16 -26.40 4.56 -8.28
CA GLN A 16 -26.54 3.11 -8.39
C GLN A 16 -26.36 2.49 -7.01
N ALA A 17 -27.42 1.92 -6.46
CA ALA A 17 -27.36 1.32 -5.14
C ALA A 17 -26.41 0.11 -5.12
N PRO A 18 -25.53 -0.01 -4.10
CA PRO A 18 -24.68 -1.17 -3.95
C PRO A 18 -25.51 -2.42 -3.65
N LEU A 19 -25.03 -3.56 -4.14
CA LEU A 19 -25.65 -4.86 -3.81
C LEU A 19 -25.57 -5.13 -2.31
N GLN A 20 -26.61 -5.75 -1.75
CA GLN A 20 -26.65 -6.10 -0.32
C GLN A 20 -25.43 -6.91 0.13
N ARG A 21 -24.94 -7.81 -0.73
CA ARG A 21 -23.73 -8.59 -0.48
C ARG A 21 -22.49 -7.69 -0.33
N ALA A 22 -22.32 -6.71 -1.21
CA ALA A 22 -21.17 -5.78 -1.14
C ALA A 22 -21.19 -4.95 0.17
N ILE A 23 -22.39 -4.57 0.66
CA ILE A 23 -22.52 -3.89 1.95
C ILE A 23 -22.10 -4.82 3.09
N THR A 24 -22.54 -6.07 3.04
CA THR A 24 -22.20 -7.08 4.05
C THR A 24 -20.69 -7.32 4.08
N ASP A 25 -20.08 -7.61 2.91
CA ASP A 25 -18.66 -7.87 2.77
C ASP A 25 -17.82 -6.65 3.24
N GLY A 26 -18.30 -5.42 2.95
CA GLY A 26 -17.67 -4.19 3.43
C GLY A 26 -17.71 -4.05 4.96
N TYR A 27 -18.83 -4.38 5.61
CA TYR A 27 -18.89 -4.37 7.08
C TYR A 27 -18.02 -5.46 7.70
N ASP A 28 -17.96 -6.64 7.11
CA ASP A 28 -17.13 -7.75 7.60
C ASP A 28 -15.65 -7.37 7.54
N LEU A 29 -15.22 -6.71 6.45
CA LEU A 29 -13.90 -6.14 6.35
C LEU A 29 -13.64 -5.08 7.45
N LEU A 30 -14.57 -4.15 7.68
CA LEU A 30 -14.39 -3.13 8.71
C LEU A 30 -14.32 -3.73 10.12
N ILE A 31 -15.00 -4.83 10.39
CA ILE A 31 -14.90 -5.59 11.64
C ILE A 31 -13.53 -6.26 11.74
N GLU A 32 -13.08 -6.94 10.68
CA GLU A 32 -11.76 -7.57 10.59
C GLU A 32 -10.65 -6.56 10.91
N LEU A 33 -10.74 -5.35 10.36
CA LEU A 33 -9.79 -4.26 10.59
C LEU A 33 -9.97 -3.54 11.95
N ASN A 34 -10.91 -4.00 12.77
CA ASN A 34 -11.28 -3.35 14.04
C ASN A 34 -11.72 -1.89 13.87
N ALA A 35 -12.25 -1.52 12.72
CA ALA A 35 -12.77 -0.18 12.46
C ALA A 35 -14.18 0.03 13.02
N VAL A 36 -14.96 -1.04 13.10
CA VAL A 36 -16.26 -1.12 13.80
C VAL A 36 -16.30 -2.41 14.61
N LYS A 37 -17.12 -2.46 15.67
CA LYS A 37 -17.28 -3.68 16.50
C LYS A 37 -18.28 -4.65 15.89
N GLU A 38 -19.30 -4.12 15.22
CA GLU A 38 -20.41 -4.87 14.64
C GLU A 38 -20.95 -4.20 13.38
N ARG A 39 -21.74 -4.93 12.60
CA ARG A 39 -22.36 -4.37 11.39
C ARG A 39 -23.31 -3.23 11.75
N GLY A 40 -23.13 -2.09 11.12
CA GLY A 40 -23.89 -0.87 11.38
C GLY A 40 -23.49 -0.11 12.66
N GLY A 41 -22.56 -0.68 13.47
CA GLY A 41 -22.07 -0.10 14.71
C GLY A 41 -21.29 1.19 14.52
N GLU A 42 -21.00 1.84 15.64
CA GLU A 42 -20.18 3.07 15.67
C GLU A 42 -18.71 2.78 15.37
N LEU A 43 -18.02 3.81 14.85
CA LEU A 43 -16.58 3.73 14.60
C LEU A 43 -15.81 3.59 15.92
N THR A 44 -14.89 2.64 15.95
CA THR A 44 -13.88 2.54 17.00
C THR A 44 -12.88 3.71 16.90
N PRO A 45 -11.97 3.91 17.87
CA PRO A 45 -10.86 4.84 17.70
C PRO A 45 -10.05 4.56 16.43
N VAL A 46 -9.75 3.28 16.13
CA VAL A 46 -9.12 2.84 14.88
C VAL A 46 -9.94 3.30 13.67
N GLY A 47 -11.23 3.01 13.64
CA GLY A 47 -12.10 3.38 12.53
C GLY A 47 -12.18 4.89 12.29
N LYS A 48 -12.13 5.70 13.35
CA LYS A 48 -12.10 7.17 13.23
C LYS A 48 -10.82 7.67 12.56
N GLU A 49 -9.68 7.06 12.85
CA GLU A 49 -8.42 7.39 12.20
C GLU A 49 -8.41 6.93 10.74
N LEU A 50 -8.84 5.69 10.46
CA LEU A 50 -8.91 5.18 9.09
C LEU A 50 -9.82 6.04 8.19
N ALA A 51 -10.92 6.56 8.73
CA ALA A 51 -11.86 7.41 7.98
C ALA A 51 -11.26 8.76 7.55
N ARG A 52 -10.12 9.17 8.08
CA ARG A 52 -9.40 10.40 7.69
C ARG A 52 -8.46 10.19 6.51
N LEU A 53 -8.12 8.94 6.20
CA LEU A 53 -7.22 8.62 5.10
C LEU A 53 -8.04 8.34 3.83
N PRO A 54 -7.79 9.04 2.71
CA PRO A 54 -8.46 8.80 1.43
C PRO A 54 -7.85 7.59 0.71
N LEU A 55 -7.85 6.44 1.40
CA LEU A 55 -7.25 5.19 0.97
C LEU A 55 -8.22 4.03 1.13
N ASP A 56 -7.91 2.93 0.48
CA ASP A 56 -8.50 1.64 0.83
C ASP A 56 -8.30 1.34 2.33
N ALA A 57 -9.33 0.78 2.98
CA ALA A 57 -9.33 0.57 4.42
C ALA A 57 -8.18 -0.35 4.90
N ARG A 58 -7.77 -1.32 4.09
CA ARG A 58 -6.64 -2.22 4.40
C ARG A 58 -5.33 -1.45 4.41
N LEU A 59 -5.11 -0.59 3.40
CA LEU A 59 -3.90 0.25 3.32
C LEU A 59 -3.86 1.28 4.45
N ALA A 60 -5.00 1.90 4.76
CA ALA A 60 -5.12 2.81 5.90
C ALA A 60 -4.76 2.12 7.22
N ARG A 61 -5.23 0.86 7.41
CA ARG A 61 -4.89 0.07 8.62
C ARG A 61 -3.42 -0.29 8.69
N MET A 62 -2.80 -0.64 7.55
CA MET A 62 -1.34 -0.90 7.49
C MET A 62 -0.55 0.34 7.92
N LEU A 63 -0.91 1.54 7.43
CA LEU A 63 -0.23 2.78 7.78
C LEU A 63 -0.40 3.12 9.27
N GLN A 64 -1.60 2.93 9.83
CA GLN A 64 -1.83 3.14 11.26
C GLN A 64 -0.96 2.20 12.10
N ALA A 65 -0.98 0.90 11.80
CA ALA A 65 -0.16 -0.09 12.48
C ALA A 65 1.35 0.18 12.31
N ALA A 66 1.75 0.74 11.16
CA ALA A 66 3.14 1.11 10.91
C ALA A 66 3.60 2.27 11.81
N ALA A 67 2.74 3.25 12.06
CA ALA A 67 3.04 4.32 13.00
C ALA A 67 3.28 3.76 14.42
N GLU A 68 2.48 2.77 14.85
CA GLU A 68 2.62 2.09 16.15
C GLU A 68 3.86 1.19 16.23
N ASN A 69 4.26 0.56 15.10
CA ASN A 69 5.35 -0.42 15.06
C ASN A 69 6.69 0.15 14.56
N GLN A 70 6.85 1.47 14.48
CA GLN A 70 8.08 2.11 14.01
C GLN A 70 8.51 1.67 12.59
N ALA A 71 7.54 1.55 11.67
CA ALA A 71 7.73 1.12 10.29
C ALA A 71 7.03 2.05 9.28
N LEU A 72 6.66 3.27 9.69
CA LEU A 72 5.84 4.16 8.87
C LEU A 72 6.56 4.60 7.59
N ALA A 73 7.87 4.80 7.65
CA ALA A 73 8.66 5.21 6.49
C ALA A 73 8.60 4.17 5.36
N GLU A 74 8.76 2.89 5.70
CA GLU A 74 8.75 1.78 4.77
C GLU A 74 7.33 1.46 4.28
N VAL A 75 6.34 1.47 5.19
CA VAL A 75 4.96 1.17 4.80
C VAL A 75 4.36 2.27 3.93
N LEU A 76 4.76 3.53 4.08
CA LEU A 76 4.39 4.61 3.15
C LEU A 76 4.86 4.32 1.71
N ILE A 77 6.09 3.81 1.55
CA ILE A 77 6.62 3.40 0.25
C ILE A 77 5.76 2.27 -0.33
N ILE A 78 5.46 1.25 0.46
CA ILE A 78 4.70 0.08 0.02
C ILE A 78 3.25 0.46 -0.29
N ALA A 79 2.57 1.18 0.60
CA ALA A 79 1.18 1.59 0.43
C ALA A 79 1.00 2.46 -0.82
N SER A 80 1.91 3.40 -1.07
CA SER A 80 1.90 4.20 -2.28
C SER A 80 2.17 3.39 -3.55
N ALA A 81 3.04 2.37 -3.49
CA ALA A 81 3.28 1.46 -4.60
C ALA A 81 2.06 0.61 -4.96
N ILE A 82 1.35 0.09 -3.95
CA ILE A 82 0.17 -0.76 -4.15
C ILE A 82 -1.03 0.07 -4.63
N SER A 83 -1.07 1.36 -4.34
CA SER A 83 -2.15 2.27 -4.75
C SER A 83 -2.11 2.65 -6.23
N ILE A 84 -1.04 2.32 -6.94
CA ILE A 84 -0.86 2.61 -8.36
C ILE A 84 -0.67 1.32 -9.17
N GLN A 85 -0.66 1.46 -10.49
CA GLN A 85 -0.24 0.35 -11.35
C GLN A 85 1.27 0.10 -11.19
N ASP A 86 1.67 -1.19 -11.08
CA ASP A 86 3.08 -1.58 -10.92
C ASP A 86 3.98 -0.84 -11.93
N PRO A 87 5.01 -0.12 -11.47
CA PRO A 87 5.93 0.58 -12.37
C PRO A 87 6.81 -0.35 -13.23
N ARG A 88 6.92 -1.62 -12.89
CA ARG A 88 7.67 -2.62 -13.65
C ARG A 88 6.87 -3.06 -14.87
N GLU A 89 7.42 -2.84 -16.05
CA GLU A 89 6.81 -3.23 -17.32
C GLU A 89 7.34 -4.60 -17.76
N ARG A 90 6.45 -5.42 -18.33
CA ARG A 90 6.79 -6.75 -18.87
C ARG A 90 6.21 -6.86 -20.28
N PRO A 91 6.86 -6.23 -21.30
CA PRO A 91 6.40 -6.33 -22.69
C PRO A 91 6.42 -7.78 -23.16
N LEU A 92 5.41 -8.16 -23.93
CA LEU A 92 5.27 -9.56 -24.42
C LEU A 92 6.48 -10.04 -25.23
N ASP A 93 7.12 -9.16 -25.97
CA ASP A 93 8.30 -9.39 -26.79
C ASP A 93 9.63 -9.34 -26.05
N ALA A 94 9.62 -8.98 -24.77
CA ALA A 94 10.84 -8.78 -23.96
C ALA A 94 10.72 -9.31 -22.52
N GLN A 95 9.86 -10.29 -22.26
CA GLN A 95 9.58 -10.77 -20.89
C GLN A 95 10.83 -11.21 -20.13
N ASP A 96 11.70 -12.03 -20.77
CA ASP A 96 12.91 -12.52 -20.14
C ASP A 96 13.91 -11.41 -19.83
N LYS A 97 14.05 -10.45 -20.75
CA LYS A 97 14.92 -9.28 -20.55
C LYS A 97 14.40 -8.39 -19.40
N ALA A 98 13.09 -8.17 -19.34
CA ALA A 98 12.47 -7.43 -18.27
C ALA A 98 12.61 -8.16 -16.92
N ALA A 99 12.38 -9.47 -16.88
CA ALA A 99 12.57 -10.28 -15.68
C ALA A 99 14.04 -10.23 -15.18
N ALA A 100 15.01 -10.37 -16.09
CA ALA A 100 16.42 -10.23 -15.75
C ALA A 100 16.76 -8.85 -15.21
N ALA A 101 16.23 -7.77 -15.81
CA ALA A 101 16.45 -6.41 -15.34
C ALA A 101 15.82 -6.16 -13.96
N HIS A 102 14.67 -6.77 -13.65
CA HIS A 102 13.97 -6.62 -12.38
C HIS A 102 14.55 -7.48 -11.26
N LYS A 103 15.33 -8.53 -11.58
CA LYS A 103 15.93 -9.45 -10.59
C LYS A 103 16.75 -8.73 -9.53
N LYS A 104 17.42 -7.62 -9.88
CA LYS A 104 18.21 -6.82 -8.93
C LYS A 104 17.36 -6.14 -7.84
N PHE A 105 16.06 -5.98 -8.06
CA PHE A 105 15.12 -5.43 -7.08
C PHE A 105 14.43 -6.52 -6.26
N ALA A 106 14.56 -7.80 -6.67
CA ALA A 106 13.91 -8.88 -5.97
C ALA A 106 14.50 -9.09 -4.56
N ASP A 107 13.63 -9.43 -3.63
CA ASP A 107 13.99 -9.94 -2.33
C ASP A 107 13.48 -11.37 -2.21
N GLU A 108 14.30 -12.28 -1.69
CA GLU A 108 13.97 -13.71 -1.62
C GLU A 108 12.88 -14.02 -0.60
N LYS A 109 12.69 -13.13 0.39
CA LYS A 109 11.81 -13.35 1.53
C LYS A 109 10.51 -12.57 1.44
N SER A 110 10.48 -11.46 0.66
CA SER A 110 9.34 -10.56 0.67
C SER A 110 9.23 -9.68 -0.58
N ASP A 111 8.11 -9.78 -1.26
CA ASP A 111 7.78 -8.88 -2.37
C ASP A 111 7.65 -7.41 -1.92
N PHE A 112 7.27 -7.18 -0.66
CA PHE A 112 7.21 -5.84 -0.09
C PHE A 112 8.61 -5.21 0.03
N LEU A 113 9.61 -6.00 0.44
CA LEU A 113 11.01 -5.55 0.44
C LEU A 113 11.54 -5.28 -0.97
N SER A 114 11.05 -6.02 -1.97
CA SER A 114 11.37 -5.75 -3.38
C SER A 114 10.90 -4.36 -3.83
N LEU A 115 9.73 -3.92 -3.37
CA LEU A 115 9.23 -2.55 -3.62
C LEU A 115 10.13 -1.49 -2.97
N ILE A 116 10.58 -1.72 -1.73
CA ILE A 116 11.50 -0.80 -1.04
C ILE A 116 12.84 -0.72 -1.77
N LYS A 117 13.41 -1.85 -2.22
CA LYS A 117 14.64 -1.88 -3.02
C LYS A 117 14.49 -1.09 -4.32
N LEU A 118 13.37 -1.28 -5.03
CA LEU A 118 13.07 -0.53 -6.25
C LEU A 118 12.95 0.97 -5.98
N TRP A 119 12.23 1.36 -4.91
CA TRP A 119 12.10 2.74 -4.50
C TRP A 119 13.46 3.38 -4.23
N ASN A 120 14.26 2.77 -3.37
CA ASN A 120 15.57 3.31 -3.01
C ASN A 120 16.46 3.48 -4.25
N TRP A 121 16.51 2.48 -5.14
CA TRP A 121 17.25 2.57 -6.38
C TRP A 121 16.76 3.72 -7.29
N THR A 122 15.44 3.97 -7.34
CA THR A 122 14.91 5.09 -8.12
C THR A 122 15.24 6.43 -7.50
N GLN A 123 15.19 6.55 -6.15
CA GLN A 123 15.56 7.78 -5.47
C GLN A 123 17.07 8.09 -5.63
N ASP A 124 17.93 7.09 -5.52
CA ASP A 124 19.37 7.22 -5.78
C ASP A 124 19.63 7.67 -7.23
N ALA A 125 18.95 7.07 -8.19
CA ALA A 125 19.07 7.47 -9.59
C ALA A 125 18.62 8.92 -9.82
N ILE A 126 17.59 9.40 -9.12
CA ILE A 126 17.11 10.78 -9.19
C ILE A 126 18.11 11.73 -8.53
N ALA A 127 18.65 11.38 -7.36
CA ALA A 127 19.61 12.20 -6.64
C ALA A 127 20.91 12.39 -7.42
N ASN A 128 21.37 11.35 -8.13
CA ASN A 128 22.64 11.33 -8.87
C ASN A 128 22.47 11.61 -10.37
N LYS A 129 21.33 12.14 -10.80
CA LYS A 129 21.09 12.40 -12.23
C LYS A 129 21.92 13.57 -12.75
N GLU A 130 22.45 13.40 -13.95
CA GLU A 130 23.06 14.49 -14.72
C GLU A 130 22.01 15.31 -15.50
N SER A 131 21.01 14.60 -16.08
CA SER A 131 19.88 15.20 -16.80
C SER A 131 18.62 14.36 -16.72
N ASN A 132 17.45 14.99 -16.96
CA ASN A 132 16.17 14.28 -17.01
C ASN A 132 16.14 13.23 -18.12
N ARG A 133 16.77 13.53 -19.28
CA ARG A 133 16.82 12.60 -20.42
C ARG A 133 17.59 11.32 -20.06
N LEU A 134 18.72 11.44 -19.41
CA LEU A 134 19.52 10.27 -18.99
C LEU A 134 18.79 9.45 -17.93
N LEU A 135 18.11 10.12 -17.00
CA LEU A 135 17.30 9.45 -16.01
C LEU A 135 16.14 8.63 -16.63
N GLU A 136 15.40 9.24 -17.56
CA GLU A 136 14.33 8.52 -18.28
C GLU A 136 14.88 7.36 -19.10
N GLN A 137 16.01 7.52 -19.77
CA GLN A 137 16.68 6.45 -20.49
C GLN A 137 17.05 5.31 -19.55
N LYS A 138 17.64 5.62 -18.38
CA LYS A 138 17.99 4.62 -17.35
C LYS A 138 16.77 3.83 -16.87
N PHE A 139 15.64 4.50 -16.64
CA PHE A 139 14.40 3.81 -16.25
C PHE A 139 13.89 2.90 -17.35
N ARG A 140 13.81 3.36 -18.60
CA ARG A 140 13.35 2.56 -19.75
C ARG A 140 14.26 1.36 -20.02
N GLN A 141 15.58 1.50 -19.90
CA GLN A 141 16.53 0.39 -20.02
C GLN A 141 16.32 -0.70 -18.97
N ASN A 142 15.69 -0.36 -17.85
CA ASN A 142 15.34 -1.28 -16.79
C ASN A 142 13.85 -1.70 -16.82
N TYR A 143 13.16 -1.48 -17.94
CA TYR A 143 11.74 -1.79 -18.10
C TYR A 143 10.88 -1.19 -16.99
N LEU A 144 11.13 0.08 -16.66
CA LEU A 144 10.38 0.84 -15.66
C LEU A 144 9.61 1.97 -16.35
N SER A 145 8.33 2.07 -16.06
CA SER A 145 7.45 3.14 -16.54
C SER A 145 7.77 4.45 -15.84
N VAL A 146 8.32 5.41 -16.57
CA VAL A 146 8.63 6.75 -16.06
C VAL A 146 7.38 7.43 -15.50
N LYS A 147 6.23 7.26 -16.18
CA LYS A 147 4.94 7.82 -15.75
C LYS A 147 4.53 7.27 -14.39
N ARG A 148 4.53 5.93 -14.22
CA ARG A 148 4.13 5.28 -12.97
C ARG A 148 5.11 5.56 -11.83
N LEU A 149 6.41 5.71 -12.11
CA LEU A 149 7.38 6.14 -11.11
C LEU A 149 7.13 7.57 -10.62
N ARG A 150 6.69 8.48 -11.49
CA ARG A 150 6.26 9.82 -11.08
C ARG A 150 4.99 9.76 -10.24
N GLU A 151 3.99 9.02 -10.68
CA GLU A 151 2.74 8.78 -9.95
C GLU A 151 3.02 8.20 -8.55
N TRP A 152 3.90 7.19 -8.44
CA TRP A 152 4.31 6.63 -7.16
C TRP A 152 4.86 7.67 -6.20
N ARG A 153 5.76 8.53 -6.69
CA ARG A 153 6.34 9.60 -5.87
C ARG A 153 5.31 10.64 -5.45
N ASP A 154 4.36 10.95 -6.31
CA ASP A 154 3.30 11.90 -5.99
C ASP A 154 2.36 11.35 -4.93
N VAL A 155 1.93 10.08 -5.05
CA VAL A 155 1.12 9.40 -4.03
C VAL A 155 1.89 9.29 -2.71
N TYR A 156 3.17 8.87 -2.75
CA TYR A 156 4.01 8.81 -1.55
C TYR A 156 4.06 10.16 -0.82
N ARG A 157 4.27 11.26 -1.56
CA ARG A 157 4.31 12.61 -0.97
C ARG A 157 2.98 12.98 -0.31
N GLN A 158 1.87 12.76 -1.01
CA GLN A 158 0.53 13.02 -0.47
C GLN A 158 0.24 12.23 0.81
N LEU A 159 0.55 10.93 0.81
CA LEU A 159 0.37 10.09 1.99
C LEU A 159 1.25 10.52 3.16
N LYS A 160 2.49 10.89 2.87
CA LYS A 160 3.42 11.39 3.89
C LYS A 160 2.90 12.69 4.53
N GLU A 161 2.41 13.64 3.74
CA GLU A 161 1.81 14.88 4.22
C GLU A 161 0.60 14.61 5.11
N LEU A 162 -0.33 13.75 4.66
CA LEU A 162 -1.51 13.35 5.43
C LEU A 162 -1.15 12.70 6.77
N THR A 163 -0.18 11.78 6.78
CA THR A 163 0.24 11.13 8.03
C THR A 163 0.90 12.11 9.00
N GLN A 164 1.60 13.13 8.50
CA GLN A 164 2.15 14.20 9.32
C GLN A 164 1.05 15.09 9.91
N GLU A 165 0.01 15.43 9.14
CA GLU A 165 -1.16 16.16 9.63
C GLU A 165 -1.94 15.39 10.70
N MET A 166 -1.89 14.06 10.65
CA MET A 166 -2.44 13.18 11.70
C MET A 166 -1.55 13.10 12.96
N GLY A 167 -0.37 13.73 12.94
CA GLY A 167 0.59 13.70 14.04
C GLY A 167 1.45 12.45 14.08
N TRP A 168 1.40 11.60 13.05
CA TRP A 168 2.24 10.40 12.99
C TRP A 168 3.67 10.76 12.60
N ARG A 169 4.62 10.13 13.24
CA ARG A 169 6.06 10.39 13.03
C ARG A 169 6.71 9.24 12.29
N LEU A 170 7.54 9.59 11.30
CA LEU A 170 8.38 8.61 10.64
C LEU A 170 9.37 8.00 11.66
N ASN A 171 9.65 6.72 11.51
CA ASN A 171 10.72 6.08 12.25
C ASN A 171 12.09 6.68 11.85
N THR A 172 12.99 6.78 12.81
CA THR A 172 14.35 7.36 12.61
C THR A 172 15.37 6.30 12.20
N ALA A 173 15.12 5.03 12.56
CA ALA A 173 15.91 3.88 12.13
C ALA A 173 15.10 3.03 11.16
N PRO A 174 15.75 2.31 10.22
CA PRO A 174 15.04 1.38 9.34
C PRO A 174 14.27 0.33 10.14
N ALA A 175 13.05 0.06 9.73
CA ALA A 175 12.22 -0.96 10.37
C ALA A 175 12.84 -2.34 10.20
N THR A 176 12.77 -3.17 11.24
CA THR A 176 13.14 -4.58 11.14
C THR A 176 12.13 -5.32 10.26
N TYR A 177 12.52 -6.50 9.76
CA TYR A 177 11.62 -7.38 9.00
C TYR A 177 10.31 -7.65 9.76
N GLU A 178 10.42 -7.93 11.04
CA GLU A 178 9.27 -8.23 11.91
C GLU A 178 8.35 -7.02 12.09
N GLN A 179 8.89 -5.84 12.38
CA GLN A 179 8.12 -4.61 12.54
C GLN A 179 7.34 -4.28 11.27
N LEU A 180 8.02 -4.36 10.11
CA LEU A 180 7.42 -4.11 8.80
C LEU A 180 6.28 -5.08 8.52
N HIS A 181 6.53 -6.39 8.60
CA HIS A 181 5.54 -7.39 8.21
C HIS A 181 4.38 -7.46 9.21
N LYS A 182 4.62 -7.19 10.50
CA LYS A 182 3.55 -7.07 11.50
C LYS A 182 2.60 -5.90 11.16
N ALA A 183 3.15 -4.77 10.74
CA ALA A 183 2.33 -3.64 10.30
C ALA A 183 1.52 -3.96 9.04
N LEU A 184 2.15 -4.56 8.02
CA LEU A 184 1.47 -4.98 6.78
C LEU A 184 0.39 -6.02 7.03
N LEU A 185 0.67 -7.00 7.90
CA LEU A 185 -0.27 -8.07 8.23
C LEU A 185 -1.57 -7.53 8.83
N SER A 186 -1.54 -6.41 9.54
CA SER A 186 -2.74 -5.82 10.13
C SER A 186 -3.84 -5.46 9.10
N GLY A 187 -3.46 -5.24 7.85
CA GLY A 187 -4.39 -5.02 6.74
C GLY A 187 -4.63 -6.27 5.87
N LEU A 188 -3.98 -7.39 6.15
CA LEU A 188 -4.00 -8.61 5.34
C LEU A 188 -4.47 -9.84 6.10
N LEU A 189 -5.18 -9.68 7.21
CA LEU A 189 -5.59 -10.81 8.08
C LEU A 189 -6.37 -11.88 7.32
N GLY A 190 -7.27 -11.48 6.44
CA GLY A 190 -8.04 -12.40 5.60
C GLY A 190 -7.24 -13.05 4.44
N ASN A 191 -5.97 -12.68 4.25
CA ASN A 191 -5.11 -13.19 3.17
C ASN A 191 -3.99 -14.10 3.70
N ILE A 192 -4.06 -14.56 4.94
CA ILE A 192 -3.07 -15.46 5.54
C ILE A 192 -3.31 -16.86 5.04
N GLY A 193 -2.27 -17.48 4.45
CA GLY A 193 -2.25 -18.88 4.06
C GLY A 193 -1.15 -19.63 4.80
N MET A 194 -1.37 -20.89 5.08
CA MET A 194 -0.36 -21.80 5.61
C MET A 194 -0.12 -22.92 4.58
N LYS A 195 1.15 -23.13 4.23
CA LYS A 195 1.52 -24.26 3.34
C LYS A 195 1.20 -25.56 4.06
N ASP A 196 0.39 -26.41 3.42
CA ASP A 196 0.18 -27.79 3.90
C ASP A 196 1.49 -28.56 3.75
N VAL A 197 1.84 -29.32 4.79
CA VAL A 197 3.06 -30.15 4.83
C VAL A 197 3.05 -31.24 3.77
N GLN A 198 1.87 -31.61 3.25
CA GLN A 198 1.67 -32.68 2.25
C GLN A 198 1.49 -32.15 0.81
N ALA A 199 1.42 -30.83 0.61
CA ALA A 199 1.27 -30.26 -0.73
C ALA A 199 2.64 -29.92 -1.34
N ASP A 200 3.08 -30.71 -2.32
CA ASP A 200 4.13 -30.31 -3.27
C ASP A 200 3.54 -29.30 -4.25
N TYR A 201 4.13 -28.10 -4.28
CA TYR A 201 3.83 -27.06 -5.26
C TYR A 201 4.96 -26.97 -6.29
#